data_db375e44ef9f8ceb719aaa818d4d90aa
#
_entry.id   db375e44ef9f8ceb719aaa818d4d90aa
#
_cell.length_a   1.000
_cell.length_b   1.000
_cell.length_c   1.000
_cell.angle_alpha   90.00
_cell.angle_beta   90.00
_cell.angle_gamma   90.00
#
_symmetry.space_group_name_H-M   'P 1'
#
loop_
_entity.id
_entity.type
_entity.pdbx_description
1 polymer ?
#
loop_
_entity_poly.entity_id
_entity_poly.type
_entity_poly.pdbx_seq_one_letter_code
_entity_poly.pdbx_strand_id
1 'polypeptide(L)'
;MLFPSISDTDEITRITLTRPTIGDDLPDVLGVFALSSADGMDDLPKQSPRPTPLLVEHSEDVFLRPGIRGQRVSVDSLGSLLAGTAWSPRFVVSNTFGDEDHLTIDAKDDDAQLALRTELETLKGGTLRVRHTLTNTGDSEYLLDALNVHVPLSDDLTEIMDFTGRHEHERDPQRRAIADGTWLRECRYGRPGFEGQIMVAGTPGFDFGHGRVMLVQLAWSGNSTLEVDRNSSDEAGINAGELLSPSEVTLGKDESYSTPWVMITASNAGLDGISASLHTWQRSLPEHPAKQPVILNVWEGVMFDHNLDRLLEIARRAARIGVERYVLDDGWFHLRRDDHAGLGDWWVDPDVWPEGLTPLVDAVHKLGMEFGLWFEPEMVNPDSDFYRE
;
A
#
# COMPACT_ATOMS: atom_id res chain seq x y z
N MET A 1 -21.72 11.63 6.77
CA MET A 1 -21.00 12.93 6.67
C MET A 1 -19.63 12.69 7.27
N LEU A 2 -18.63 12.69 6.45
CA LEU A 2 -17.31 12.13 6.73
C LEU A 2 -16.33 13.12 7.34
N PHE A 3 -16.52 14.38 7.03
CA PHE A 3 -15.78 15.46 7.62
C PHE A 3 -16.75 16.41 8.30
N PRO A 4 -16.45 16.93 9.50
CA PRO A 4 -17.26 18.00 10.08
C PRO A 4 -17.32 19.14 9.07
N SER A 5 -18.51 19.75 8.92
CA SER A 5 -18.63 20.96 8.11
C SER A 5 -17.69 22.01 8.71
N ILE A 6 -16.62 22.33 8.00
CA ILE A 6 -15.72 23.41 8.38
C ILE A 6 -16.49 24.67 8.17
N SER A 7 -16.79 25.43 9.25
CA SER A 7 -17.36 26.77 9.13
C SER A 7 -16.27 27.72 8.64
N ASP A 8 -16.60 28.70 7.80
CA ASP A 8 -15.67 29.72 7.27
C ASP A 8 -14.91 30.53 8.35
N THR A 9 -15.14 30.22 9.64
CA THR A 9 -14.57 30.92 10.79
C THR A 9 -13.59 30.10 11.62
N ASP A 10 -13.44 28.79 11.34
CA ASP A 10 -12.49 27.95 12.06
C ASP A 10 -11.13 27.96 11.34
N GLU A 11 -10.17 28.65 11.92
CA GLU A 11 -8.78 28.64 11.47
C GLU A 11 -8.17 27.27 11.82
N ILE A 12 -8.16 26.33 10.85
CA ILE A 12 -7.50 25.04 11.02
C ILE A 12 -6.01 25.29 10.86
N THR A 13 -5.29 25.36 11.95
CA THR A 13 -3.84 25.56 11.93
C THR A 13 -3.07 24.25 11.86
N ARG A 14 -3.75 23.11 12.14
CA ARG A 14 -3.13 21.78 12.15
C ARG A 14 -4.17 20.68 11.99
N ILE A 15 -3.86 19.62 11.25
CA ILE A 15 -4.68 18.42 11.18
C ILE A 15 -4.11 17.36 12.08
N THR A 16 -4.89 17.01 13.04
CA THR A 16 -4.64 15.89 13.92
C THR A 16 -5.82 14.94 13.88
N LEU A 17 -5.51 13.65 13.83
CA LEU A 17 -6.50 12.62 14.09
C LEU A 17 -6.62 12.49 15.60
N THR A 18 -7.82 12.76 16.14
CA THR A 18 -8.07 12.55 17.58
C THR A 18 -8.45 11.10 17.80
N ARG A 19 -7.90 10.50 18.86
CA ARG A 19 -8.38 9.21 19.36
C ARG A 19 -9.88 9.34 19.66
N PRO A 20 -10.70 8.36 19.23
CA PRO A 20 -12.11 8.38 19.61
C PRO A 20 -12.21 8.25 21.13
N THR A 21 -12.86 9.16 21.78
CA THR A 21 -13.41 8.93 23.12
C THR A 21 -14.49 7.87 22.98
N ILE A 22 -14.39 6.78 23.72
CA ILE A 22 -15.33 5.66 23.70
C ILE A 22 -16.72 6.21 24.08
N GLY A 23 -17.60 6.31 23.08
CA GLY A 23 -19.04 6.48 23.26
C GLY A 23 -19.73 5.26 22.68
N ASP A 24 -20.77 4.78 23.35
CA ASP A 24 -21.47 3.51 23.08
C ASP A 24 -22.17 3.41 21.72
N ASP A 25 -22.14 4.45 20.89
CA ASP A 25 -22.76 4.50 19.56
C ASP A 25 -21.70 4.89 18.51
N LEU A 26 -21.03 3.91 17.95
CA LEU A 26 -20.22 4.09 16.73
C LEU A 26 -21.02 3.58 15.51
N PRO A 27 -21.68 4.46 14.75
CA PRO A 27 -21.93 4.20 13.36
C PRO A 27 -20.75 4.75 12.58
N ASP A 28 -20.21 3.96 11.69
CA ASP A 28 -19.24 4.30 10.68
C ASP A 28 -17.78 4.58 11.10
N VAL A 29 -16.90 3.95 10.34
CA VAL A 29 -15.45 3.94 10.37
C VAL A 29 -14.79 5.31 10.56
N LEU A 30 -15.50 6.37 10.30
CA LEU A 30 -15.01 7.74 10.28
C LEU A 30 -15.30 8.57 11.54
N GLY A 31 -16.03 8.03 12.51
CA GLY A 31 -16.07 8.59 13.86
C GLY A 31 -14.71 8.55 14.57
N VAL A 32 -13.70 7.93 13.95
CA VAL A 32 -12.33 7.83 14.46
C VAL A 32 -11.51 9.09 14.19
N PHE A 33 -11.91 9.92 13.21
CA PHE A 33 -11.10 11.06 12.78
C PHE A 33 -11.83 12.36 13.12
N ALA A 34 -11.32 13.12 14.07
CA ALA A 34 -11.77 14.47 14.34
C ALA A 34 -10.70 15.48 13.94
N LEU A 35 -11.13 16.57 13.29
CA LEU A 35 -10.29 17.73 13.06
C LEU A 35 -10.33 18.59 14.32
N SER A 36 -9.19 18.94 14.89
CA SER A 36 -9.12 19.89 16.01
C SER A 36 -8.54 21.22 15.55
N SER A 37 -9.11 22.33 16.02
CA SER A 37 -8.50 23.64 15.86
C SER A 37 -7.37 23.85 16.86
N ALA A 38 -6.35 24.63 16.49
CA ALA A 38 -5.14 24.81 17.31
C ALA A 38 -5.38 25.59 18.62
N ASP A 39 -6.48 26.31 18.73
CA ASP A 39 -6.73 27.21 19.87
C ASP A 39 -7.02 26.49 21.20
N GLY A 40 -7.10 25.15 21.23
CA GLY A 40 -7.37 24.39 22.45
C GLY A 40 -6.19 23.59 22.97
N MET A 41 -5.04 23.63 22.34
CA MET A 41 -3.94 22.71 22.68
C MET A 41 -3.06 23.16 23.86
N ASP A 42 -2.97 24.46 24.12
CA ASP A 42 -2.15 24.98 25.21
C ASP A 42 -2.74 24.73 26.62
N ASP A 43 -4.05 24.46 26.68
CA ASP A 43 -4.78 24.25 27.94
C ASP A 43 -5.13 22.77 28.24
N LEU A 44 -4.71 21.81 27.41
CA LEU A 44 -4.98 20.39 27.67
C LEU A 44 -4.21 19.91 28.91
N PRO A 45 -4.91 19.25 29.87
CA PRO A 45 -4.21 18.62 31.01
C PRO A 45 -3.12 17.68 30.49
N LYS A 46 -1.96 17.67 31.13
CA LYS A 46 -0.81 16.81 30.79
C LYS A 46 -1.13 15.29 30.73
N GLN A 47 -2.37 14.90 31.04
CA GLN A 47 -2.87 13.51 31.04
C GLN A 47 -3.91 13.24 29.95
N SER A 48 -4.27 14.22 29.13
CA SER A 48 -5.17 13.96 27.98
C SER A 48 -4.36 13.35 26.83
N PRO A 49 -4.90 12.34 26.13
CA PRO A 49 -4.23 11.82 24.95
C PRO A 49 -4.04 12.97 23.96
N ARG A 50 -2.80 13.14 23.51
CA ARG A 50 -2.49 14.17 22.51
C ARG A 50 -3.03 13.74 21.17
N PRO A 51 -3.55 14.68 20.37
CA PRO A 51 -3.90 14.37 18.99
C PRO A 51 -2.65 13.89 18.25
N THR A 52 -2.74 12.77 17.57
CA THR A 52 -1.63 12.24 16.80
C THR A 52 -1.78 12.67 15.34
N PRO A 53 -0.76 13.30 14.74
CA PRO A 53 -0.83 13.81 13.37
C PRO A 53 -0.82 12.69 12.32
N LEU A 54 -1.28 12.99 11.09
CA LEU A 54 -1.11 12.10 9.93
C LEU A 54 0.33 12.02 9.44
N LEU A 55 1.17 12.96 9.83
CA LEU A 55 2.61 12.97 9.63
C LEU A 55 3.27 13.29 10.96
N VAL A 56 4.00 12.36 11.53
CA VAL A 56 4.80 12.60 12.72
C VAL A 56 6.05 13.38 12.34
N GLU A 57 6.23 14.56 12.95
CA GLU A 57 7.38 15.44 12.75
C GLU A 57 8.36 15.35 13.93
N HIS A 58 9.66 15.56 13.69
CA HIS A 58 10.64 15.69 14.76
C HIS A 58 10.39 16.89 15.68
N SER A 59 9.78 17.94 15.14
CA SER A 59 9.51 19.20 15.84
C SER A 59 8.39 19.11 16.86
N GLU A 60 7.68 17.97 16.93
CA GLU A 60 6.56 17.75 17.81
C GLU A 60 6.92 16.96 19.05
N ASP A 61 6.18 17.21 20.13
CA ASP A 61 6.30 16.44 21.39
C ASP A 61 5.66 15.03 21.29
N VAL A 62 5.45 14.50 20.10
CA VAL A 62 5.00 13.14 19.85
C VAL A 62 6.25 12.28 19.71
N PHE A 63 6.63 11.55 20.74
CA PHE A 63 7.86 10.76 20.78
C PHE A 63 7.72 9.42 20.06
N LEU A 64 6.99 9.42 18.93
CA LEU A 64 6.91 8.34 17.97
C LEU A 64 7.96 8.54 16.86
N ARG A 65 8.16 7.52 16.06
CA ARG A 65 9.12 7.57 14.95
C ARG A 65 8.66 8.57 13.89
N PRO A 66 9.53 9.51 13.46
CA PRO A 66 9.14 10.52 12.46
C PRO A 66 8.79 9.91 11.12
N GLY A 67 7.65 10.35 10.57
CA GLY A 67 7.17 9.98 9.24
C GLY A 67 7.94 10.68 8.13
N ILE A 68 8.50 11.88 8.39
CA ILE A 68 9.39 12.57 7.47
C ILE A 68 10.83 12.47 7.94
N ARG A 69 11.72 12.01 7.06
CA ARG A 69 13.16 11.98 7.27
C ARG A 69 13.85 12.44 6.02
N GLY A 70 14.72 13.41 6.16
CA GLY A 70 15.43 14.01 5.04
C GLY A 70 16.26 15.20 5.50
N GLN A 71 16.98 15.79 4.59
CA GLN A 71 17.81 16.94 4.88
C GLN A 71 18.13 17.77 3.64
N ARG A 72 18.34 19.04 3.83
CA ARG A 72 18.83 19.92 2.79
C ARG A 72 20.36 19.84 2.74
N VAL A 73 20.87 19.60 1.56
CA VAL A 73 22.30 19.52 1.31
C VAL A 73 22.80 20.88 0.83
N SER A 74 23.89 21.36 1.39
CA SER A 74 24.58 22.54 0.94
C SER A 74 26.09 22.31 0.92
N VAL A 75 26.78 23.07 0.08
CA VAL A 75 28.23 23.08 0.02
C VAL A 75 28.74 24.48 0.43
N ASP A 76 29.89 24.54 1.09
CA ASP A 76 30.53 25.81 1.37
C ASP A 76 31.19 26.40 0.11
N SER A 77 31.76 27.59 0.24
CA SER A 77 32.45 28.27 -0.85
C SER A 77 33.72 27.56 -1.37
N LEU A 78 34.17 26.52 -0.67
CA LEU A 78 35.30 25.68 -1.04
C LEU A 78 34.86 24.34 -1.65
N GLY A 79 33.53 24.12 -1.77
CA GLY A 79 32.97 22.88 -2.29
C GLY A 79 32.91 21.74 -1.27
N SER A 80 33.14 22.02 0.03
CA SER A 80 32.98 21.02 1.08
C SER A 80 31.51 20.87 1.44
N LEU A 81 31.06 19.61 1.59
CA LEU A 81 29.71 19.30 2.04
C LEU A 81 29.50 19.80 3.47
N LEU A 82 28.51 20.66 3.65
CA LEU A 82 28.08 21.09 4.97
C LEU A 82 27.15 20.05 5.60
N ALA A 83 27.07 20.03 6.92
CA ALA A 83 26.09 19.22 7.63
C ALA A 83 24.67 19.55 7.15
N GLY A 84 23.84 18.54 7.00
CA GLY A 84 22.46 18.69 6.55
C GLY A 84 21.65 19.61 7.47
N THR A 85 20.82 20.43 6.84
CA THR A 85 19.88 21.32 7.54
C THR A 85 18.45 20.93 7.18
N ALA A 86 17.44 21.57 7.81
CA ALA A 86 16.01 21.31 7.56
C ALA A 86 15.60 19.84 7.77
N TRP A 87 16.28 19.12 8.67
CA TRP A 87 15.98 17.73 9.03
C TRP A 87 14.79 17.59 9.99
N SER A 88 14.36 18.69 10.62
CA SER A 88 13.24 18.75 11.54
C SER A 88 12.24 19.83 11.08
N PRO A 89 11.54 19.61 9.97
CA PRO A 89 10.54 20.56 9.50
C PRO A 89 9.36 20.64 10.47
N ARG A 90 8.69 21.80 10.47
CA ARG A 90 7.46 22.06 11.18
C ARG A 90 6.43 22.66 10.22
N PHE A 91 5.51 21.84 9.76
CA PHE A 91 4.50 22.27 8.80
C PHE A 91 3.35 23.00 9.48
N VAL A 92 3.05 24.21 8.99
CA VAL A 92 1.88 25.00 9.39
C VAL A 92 0.86 24.98 8.27
N VAL A 93 -0.37 24.60 8.59
CA VAL A 93 -1.47 24.56 7.62
C VAL A 93 -1.70 25.97 7.06
N SER A 94 -1.68 26.09 5.75
CA SER A 94 -1.88 27.33 5.01
C SER A 94 -3.23 27.39 4.30
N ASN A 95 -3.77 26.22 3.94
CA ASN A 95 -5.06 26.14 3.25
C ASN A 95 -5.70 24.76 3.46
N THR A 96 -7.04 24.73 3.46
CA THR A 96 -7.82 23.50 3.53
C THR A 96 -9.05 23.63 2.64
N PHE A 97 -9.28 22.65 1.76
CA PHE A 97 -10.43 22.65 0.86
C PHE A 97 -10.85 21.23 0.51
N GLY A 98 -12.10 21.07 0.18
CA GLY A 98 -12.64 19.74 -0.16
C GLY A 98 -14.15 19.72 -0.26
N ASP A 99 -14.70 18.52 -0.37
CA ASP A 99 -16.12 18.21 -0.41
C ASP A 99 -16.45 17.04 0.55
N GLU A 100 -17.58 16.36 0.34
CA GLU A 100 -18.03 15.26 1.23
C GLU A 100 -17.10 14.04 1.21
N ASP A 101 -16.40 13.79 0.11
CA ASP A 101 -15.57 12.60 -0.09
C ASP A 101 -14.07 12.91 -0.20
N HIS A 102 -13.69 14.18 -0.36
CA HIS A 102 -12.30 14.59 -0.57
C HIS A 102 -11.94 15.74 0.36
N LEU A 103 -10.76 15.65 0.96
CA LEU A 103 -10.16 16.74 1.73
C LEU A 103 -8.70 16.90 1.29
N THR A 104 -8.34 18.13 0.95
CA THR A 104 -6.95 18.51 0.66
C THR A 104 -6.49 19.56 1.65
N ILE A 105 -5.29 19.38 2.16
CA ILE A 105 -4.66 20.24 3.15
C ILE A 105 -3.31 20.64 2.64
N ASP A 106 -3.09 21.92 2.48
CA ASP A 106 -1.79 22.50 2.17
C ASP A 106 -1.15 23.06 3.44
N ALA A 107 0.10 22.70 3.67
CA ALA A 107 0.90 23.18 4.77
C ALA A 107 2.31 23.55 4.28
N LYS A 108 3.02 24.37 5.02
CA LYS A 108 4.37 24.78 4.66
C LYS A 108 5.23 25.00 5.89
N ASP A 109 6.53 24.87 5.66
CA ASP A 109 7.59 25.31 6.57
C ASP A 109 8.49 26.29 5.80
N ASP A 110 8.39 27.59 6.12
CA ASP A 110 9.16 28.64 5.44
C ASP A 110 10.65 28.58 5.80
N ASP A 111 11.02 28.10 6.99
CA ASP A 111 12.41 27.95 7.43
C ASP A 111 13.09 26.76 6.76
N ALA A 112 12.41 25.63 6.68
CA ALA A 112 12.87 24.46 5.96
C ALA A 112 12.73 24.60 4.43
N GLN A 113 11.96 25.60 3.97
CA GLN A 113 11.61 25.81 2.56
C GLN A 113 10.98 24.55 1.92
N LEU A 114 9.99 24.00 2.61
CA LEU A 114 9.23 22.82 2.20
C LEU A 114 7.75 23.13 2.21
N ALA A 115 7.03 22.57 1.25
CA ALA A 115 5.56 22.55 1.24
C ALA A 115 5.06 21.11 1.27
N LEU A 116 4.00 20.87 2.03
CA LEU A 116 3.36 19.57 2.18
C LEU A 116 1.90 19.68 1.77
N ARG A 117 1.46 18.80 0.90
CA ARG A 117 0.05 18.58 0.61
C ARG A 117 -0.36 17.22 1.14
N THR A 118 -1.45 17.18 1.91
CA THR A 118 -2.08 15.94 2.36
C THR A 118 -3.44 15.81 1.70
N GLU A 119 -3.69 14.69 1.06
CA GLU A 119 -4.96 14.37 0.40
C GLU A 119 -5.62 13.19 1.12
N LEU A 120 -6.89 13.34 1.44
CA LEU A 120 -7.75 12.32 2.02
C LEU A 120 -8.94 12.10 1.10
N GLU A 121 -9.26 10.84 0.87
CA GLU A 121 -10.43 10.45 0.06
C GLU A 121 -11.22 9.34 0.75
N THR A 122 -12.54 9.46 0.73
CA THR A 122 -13.44 8.39 1.13
C THR A 122 -13.87 7.58 -0.08
N LEU A 123 -13.68 6.28 -0.01
CA LEU A 123 -14.03 5.35 -1.06
C LEU A 123 -15.36 4.66 -0.75
N LYS A 124 -16.00 4.10 -1.78
CA LYS A 124 -17.20 3.29 -1.58
C LYS A 124 -16.91 2.17 -0.60
N GLY A 125 -17.85 1.89 0.30
CA GLY A 125 -17.66 0.90 1.37
C GLY A 125 -17.03 1.46 2.63
N GLY A 126 -16.71 2.77 2.69
CA GLY A 126 -16.21 3.44 3.88
C GLY A 126 -14.71 3.31 4.13
N THR A 127 -13.94 2.83 3.17
CA THR A 127 -12.48 2.87 3.21
C THR A 127 -12.01 4.31 2.99
N LEU A 128 -11.07 4.77 3.81
CA LEU A 128 -10.36 6.02 3.63
C LEU A 128 -9.02 5.74 2.94
N ARG A 129 -8.54 6.65 2.08
CA ARG A 129 -7.16 6.65 1.61
C ARG A 129 -6.51 8.00 1.82
N VAL A 130 -5.22 7.97 2.13
CA VAL A 130 -4.42 9.16 2.46
C VAL A 130 -3.10 9.10 1.70
N ARG A 131 -2.61 10.25 1.24
CA ARG A 131 -1.24 10.41 0.75
C ARG A 131 -0.67 11.79 1.07
N HIS A 132 0.63 11.88 1.07
CA HIS A 132 1.39 13.14 1.18
C HIS A 132 2.11 13.45 -0.12
N THR A 133 2.21 14.73 -0.45
CA THR A 133 3.11 15.25 -1.50
C THR A 133 3.99 16.30 -0.86
N LEU A 134 5.30 16.05 -0.87
CA LEU A 134 6.32 16.99 -0.38
C LEU A 134 6.94 17.71 -1.57
N THR A 135 7.01 19.04 -1.51
CA THR A 135 7.64 19.90 -2.53
C THR A 135 8.79 20.67 -1.90
N ASN A 136 9.94 20.66 -2.54
CA ASN A 136 11.05 21.52 -2.19
C ASN A 136 10.84 22.90 -2.81
N THR A 137 10.59 23.94 -1.97
CA THR A 137 10.42 25.32 -2.40
C THR A 137 11.71 26.16 -2.34
N GLY A 138 12.80 25.53 -1.85
CA GLY A 138 14.10 26.19 -1.70
C GLY A 138 15.00 26.01 -2.93
N ASP A 139 16.07 26.79 -2.96
CA ASP A 139 17.00 26.80 -4.09
C ASP A 139 18.02 25.64 -4.08
N SER A 140 18.27 25.02 -2.93
CA SER A 140 19.17 23.86 -2.81
C SER A 140 18.40 22.57 -2.74
N GLU A 141 19.04 21.47 -3.14
CA GLU A 141 18.46 20.13 -3.13
C GLU A 141 18.05 19.66 -1.73
N TYR A 142 16.96 18.93 -1.66
CA TYR A 142 16.49 18.24 -0.47
C TYR A 142 16.55 16.73 -0.69
N LEU A 143 17.38 16.05 0.09
CA LEU A 143 17.45 14.59 0.10
C LEU A 143 16.34 14.04 1.00
N LEU A 144 15.45 13.26 0.42
CA LEU A 144 14.35 12.63 1.16
C LEU A 144 14.65 11.16 1.40
N ASP A 145 14.72 10.74 2.66
CA ASP A 145 14.96 9.35 3.05
C ASP A 145 13.67 8.62 3.43
N ALA A 146 12.62 9.33 3.82
CA ALA A 146 11.28 8.78 4.05
C ALA A 146 10.21 9.86 4.07
N LEU A 147 9.03 9.50 3.58
CA LEU A 147 7.78 10.22 3.78
C LEU A 147 6.66 9.19 3.95
N ASN A 148 6.19 9.02 5.18
CA ASN A 148 5.21 8.00 5.55
C ASN A 148 3.92 8.66 6.03
N VAL A 149 2.80 8.02 5.73
CA VAL A 149 1.51 8.36 6.34
C VAL A 149 1.45 7.68 7.71
N HIS A 150 1.13 8.44 8.74
CA HIS A 150 0.90 7.94 10.09
C HIS A 150 -0.60 7.73 10.35
N VAL A 151 -0.97 6.56 10.84
CA VAL A 151 -2.34 6.20 11.19
C VAL A 151 -2.39 5.93 12.70
N PRO A 152 -3.00 6.83 13.50
CA PRO A 152 -3.06 6.66 14.94
C PRO A 152 -3.93 5.46 15.31
N LEU A 153 -3.54 4.73 16.35
CA LEU A 153 -4.30 3.63 16.92
C LEU A 153 -5.04 4.06 18.18
N SER A 154 -6.27 3.58 18.35
CA SER A 154 -6.98 3.72 19.61
C SER A 154 -6.43 2.76 20.66
N ASP A 155 -6.58 3.09 21.96
CA ASP A 155 -5.96 2.39 23.08
C ASP A 155 -6.36 0.93 23.23
N ASP A 156 -7.50 0.54 22.70
CA ASP A 156 -8.01 -0.83 22.73
C ASP A 156 -7.48 -1.70 21.57
N LEU A 157 -6.86 -1.11 20.54
CA LEU A 157 -6.21 -1.84 19.46
C LEU A 157 -4.78 -2.21 19.89
N THR A 158 -4.64 -3.27 20.65
CA THR A 158 -3.40 -3.67 21.31
C THR A 158 -2.75 -4.93 20.73
N GLU A 159 -3.34 -5.51 19.70
CA GLU A 159 -2.79 -6.64 18.95
C GLU A 159 -2.64 -6.26 17.49
N ILE A 160 -1.55 -6.69 16.86
CA ILE A 160 -1.35 -6.57 15.42
C ILE A 160 -1.26 -7.93 14.74
N MET A 161 -1.70 -7.96 13.49
CA MET A 161 -1.49 -9.05 12.56
C MET A 161 -0.84 -8.48 11.29
N ASP A 162 0.29 -9.04 10.92
CA ASP A 162 0.96 -8.84 9.64
C ASP A 162 1.20 -10.18 8.97
N PHE A 163 1.81 -10.19 7.81
CA PHE A 163 2.01 -11.41 7.03
C PHE A 163 3.47 -11.62 6.74
N THR A 164 3.85 -12.89 6.63
CA THR A 164 5.13 -13.33 6.09
C THR A 164 4.88 -14.41 5.04
N GLY A 165 5.92 -14.87 4.38
CA GLY A 165 5.71 -15.98 3.47
C GLY A 165 6.86 -16.22 2.51
N ARG A 166 6.72 -17.31 1.79
CA ARG A 166 7.57 -17.75 0.71
C ARG A 166 6.73 -18.62 -0.24
N HIS A 167 7.28 -19.02 -1.33
CA HIS A 167 6.65 -19.98 -2.22
C HIS A 167 6.16 -21.23 -1.45
N GLU A 168 4.95 -21.66 -1.70
CA GLU A 168 4.20 -22.74 -0.99
C GLU A 168 3.89 -22.46 0.50
N HIS A 169 4.14 -21.25 0.97
CA HIS A 169 3.79 -20.75 2.31
C HIS A 169 3.47 -19.26 2.24
N GLU A 170 2.55 -18.89 1.34
CA GLU A 170 2.19 -17.52 1.05
C GLU A 170 1.30 -16.95 2.16
N ARG A 171 1.56 -15.68 2.52
CA ARG A 171 0.71 -14.90 3.43
C ARG A 171 0.41 -15.59 4.75
N ASP A 172 1.45 -16.17 5.37
CA ASP A 172 1.35 -16.74 6.71
C ASP A 172 1.12 -15.63 7.74
N PRO A 173 -0.03 -15.62 8.47
CA PRO A 173 -0.36 -14.55 9.40
C PRO A 173 0.51 -14.63 10.66
N GLN A 174 1.09 -13.51 11.04
CA GLN A 174 1.87 -13.34 12.26
C GLN A 174 1.14 -12.40 13.21
N ARG A 175 0.82 -12.87 14.40
CA ARG A 175 0.08 -12.10 15.41
C ARG A 175 0.96 -11.82 16.62
N ARG A 176 0.84 -10.61 17.16
CA ARG A 176 1.58 -10.19 18.36
C ARG A 176 0.89 -9.05 19.08
N ALA A 177 1.10 -8.96 20.39
CA ALA A 177 0.74 -7.77 21.15
C ALA A 177 1.64 -6.58 20.73
N ILE A 178 1.07 -5.37 20.73
CA ILE A 178 1.83 -4.13 20.56
C ILE A 178 2.57 -3.86 21.86
N ALA A 179 3.90 -3.89 21.79
CA ALA A 179 4.79 -3.54 22.90
C ALA A 179 5.37 -2.13 22.70
N ASP A 180 5.89 -1.53 23.76
CA ASP A 180 6.65 -0.29 23.64
C ASP A 180 7.87 -0.48 22.73
N GLY A 181 8.10 0.48 21.86
CA GLY A 181 9.09 0.41 20.77
C GLY A 181 8.45 0.21 19.42
N THR A 182 9.25 -0.16 18.44
CA THR A 182 8.82 -0.25 17.04
C THR A 182 8.87 -1.69 16.53
N TRP A 183 7.77 -2.18 15.97
CA TRP A 183 7.76 -3.37 15.10
C TRP A 183 7.77 -2.93 13.64
N LEU A 184 8.74 -3.41 12.88
CA LEU A 184 8.98 -3.02 11.50
C LEU A 184 8.81 -4.23 10.57
N ARG A 185 8.05 -4.04 9.49
CA ARG A 185 7.98 -4.92 8.33
C ARG A 185 8.44 -4.16 7.09
N GLU A 186 9.54 -4.60 6.47
CA GLU A 186 10.03 -4.07 5.20
C GLU A 186 9.95 -5.13 4.11
N CYS A 187 9.62 -4.69 2.90
CA CYS A 187 9.74 -5.47 1.68
C CYS A 187 10.82 -4.82 0.79
N ARG A 188 11.83 -5.59 0.41
CA ARG A 188 13.03 -5.13 -0.33
C ARG A 188 13.28 -5.88 -1.63
N TYR A 189 12.23 -6.51 -2.19
CA TYR A 189 12.34 -7.35 -3.38
C TYR A 189 12.13 -6.60 -4.70
N GLY A 190 11.94 -5.26 -4.64
CA GLY A 190 11.55 -4.46 -5.81
C GLY A 190 10.10 -4.67 -6.25
N ARG A 191 9.38 -5.56 -5.60
CA ARG A 191 7.97 -5.89 -5.82
C ARG A 191 7.32 -6.33 -4.51
N PRO A 192 5.98 -6.34 -4.38
CA PRO A 192 5.31 -6.95 -3.25
C PRO A 192 5.71 -8.43 -3.13
N GLY A 193 6.15 -8.84 -1.95
CA GLY A 193 6.42 -10.23 -1.63
C GLY A 193 5.16 -10.98 -1.20
N PHE A 194 5.37 -12.18 -0.68
CA PHE A 194 4.28 -12.97 -0.07
C PHE A 194 3.82 -12.40 1.27
N GLU A 195 4.61 -11.53 1.88
CA GLU A 195 4.29 -10.85 3.11
C GLU A 195 3.14 -9.85 2.96
N GLY A 196 2.88 -9.36 1.77
CA GLY A 196 1.87 -8.33 1.56
C GLY A 196 2.20 -7.01 2.27
N GLN A 197 1.57 -5.95 1.82
CA GLN A 197 1.74 -4.58 2.35
C GLN A 197 0.55 -4.20 3.22
N ILE A 198 0.21 -5.09 4.15
CA ILE A 198 -0.99 -5.02 4.98
C ILE A 198 -0.60 -5.24 6.43
N MET A 199 -1.12 -4.38 7.31
CA MET A 199 -1.06 -4.56 8.76
C MET A 199 -2.45 -4.31 9.34
N VAL A 200 -2.88 -5.21 10.22
CA VAL A 200 -4.16 -5.08 10.92
C VAL A 200 -3.89 -4.89 12.39
N ALA A 201 -4.37 -3.80 12.96
CA ALA A 201 -4.44 -3.62 14.41
C ALA A 201 -5.84 -4.00 14.90
N GLY A 202 -5.95 -4.63 16.07
CA GLY A 202 -7.24 -5.02 16.60
C GLY A 202 -7.27 -5.19 18.13
N THR A 203 -8.47 -5.35 18.67
CA THR A 203 -8.68 -5.76 20.04
C THR A 203 -8.12 -7.16 20.27
N PRO A 204 -7.62 -7.50 21.48
CA PRO A 204 -7.03 -8.82 21.73
C PRO A 204 -7.93 -9.98 21.31
N GLY A 205 -7.36 -10.90 20.52
CA GLY A 205 -8.06 -12.09 20.05
C GLY A 205 -9.08 -11.83 18.95
N PHE A 206 -9.00 -10.72 18.23
CA PHE A 206 -9.86 -10.49 17.08
C PHE A 206 -9.74 -11.64 16.05
N ASP A 207 -10.82 -11.91 15.33
CA ASP A 207 -10.86 -12.94 14.29
C ASP A 207 -11.68 -12.48 13.08
N PHE A 208 -12.14 -13.41 12.27
CA PHE A 208 -12.93 -13.10 11.08
C PHE A 208 -14.23 -12.39 11.41
N GLY A 209 -14.94 -12.81 12.45
CA GLY A 209 -16.27 -12.29 12.82
C GLY A 209 -16.29 -11.43 14.09
N HIS A 210 -15.19 -11.33 14.81
CA HIS A 210 -15.16 -10.66 16.11
C HIS A 210 -14.00 -9.67 16.23
N GLY A 211 -14.24 -8.71 17.11
CA GLY A 211 -13.26 -7.70 17.48
C GLY A 211 -13.37 -6.43 16.64
N ARG A 212 -12.93 -5.36 17.24
CA ARG A 212 -12.70 -4.12 16.55
C ARG A 212 -11.35 -4.18 15.89
N VAL A 213 -11.28 -3.87 14.61
CA VAL A 213 -10.07 -4.00 13.79
C VAL A 213 -9.91 -2.79 12.88
N MET A 214 -8.67 -2.43 12.62
CA MET A 214 -8.27 -1.42 11.65
C MET A 214 -7.18 -1.99 10.76
N LEU A 215 -7.42 -1.99 9.45
CA LEU A 215 -6.45 -2.35 8.43
C LEU A 215 -5.77 -1.10 7.91
N VAL A 216 -4.45 -1.15 7.79
CA VAL A 216 -3.62 -0.20 7.05
C VAL A 216 -2.94 -0.95 5.92
N GLN A 217 -3.16 -0.51 4.70
CA GLN A 217 -2.59 -1.11 3.49
C GLN A 217 -1.91 -0.05 2.64
N LEU A 218 -0.67 -0.30 2.27
CA LEU A 218 0.05 0.53 1.30
C LEU A 218 -0.32 0.09 -0.12
N ALA A 219 -0.85 0.99 -0.92
CA ALA A 219 -1.18 0.75 -2.33
C ALA A 219 0.04 1.03 -3.22
N TRP A 220 1.06 0.18 -3.10
CA TRP A 220 2.33 0.28 -3.81
C TRP A 220 2.78 -1.08 -4.32
N SER A 221 3.45 -1.10 -5.46
CA SER A 221 3.97 -2.33 -6.08
C SER A 221 5.50 -2.48 -5.99
N GLY A 222 6.16 -1.60 -5.25
CA GLY A 222 7.61 -1.61 -5.03
C GLY A 222 8.02 -1.94 -3.60
N ASN A 223 9.23 -1.52 -3.23
CA ASN A 223 9.74 -1.65 -1.87
C ASN A 223 8.89 -0.85 -0.89
N SER A 224 8.61 -1.41 0.27
CA SER A 224 7.68 -0.82 1.23
C SER A 224 8.11 -0.98 2.66
N THR A 225 7.61 -0.10 3.50
CA THR A 225 7.75 -0.16 4.95
C THR A 225 6.40 0.03 5.62
N LEU A 226 6.09 -0.85 6.59
CA LEU A 226 5.02 -0.68 7.55
C LEU A 226 5.61 -0.87 8.94
N GLU A 227 5.34 0.07 9.82
CA GLU A 227 5.85 0.01 11.19
C GLU A 227 4.74 0.35 12.18
N VAL A 228 4.65 -0.42 13.26
CA VAL A 228 3.85 -0.06 14.43
C VAL A 228 4.78 0.50 15.46
N ASP A 229 4.50 1.69 15.91
CA ASP A 229 5.26 2.39 16.93
C ASP A 229 4.39 2.68 18.14
N ARG A 230 4.92 2.44 19.34
CA ARG A 230 4.26 2.77 20.60
C ARG A 230 5.28 3.35 21.58
N ASN A 231 4.93 4.44 22.20
CA ASN A 231 5.76 5.03 23.24
C ASN A 231 5.24 4.71 24.65
N SER A 232 6.03 5.06 25.67
CA SER A 232 5.69 4.83 27.08
C SER A 232 4.53 5.69 27.62
N SER A 233 3.99 6.58 26.80
CA SER A 233 2.78 7.38 27.09
C SER A 233 1.52 6.79 26.50
N ASP A 234 1.58 5.53 26.05
CA ASP A 234 0.51 4.80 25.39
C ASP A 234 0.05 5.37 24.03
N GLU A 235 0.81 6.32 23.46
CA GLU A 235 0.58 6.75 22.09
C GLU A 235 1.09 5.68 21.13
N ALA A 236 0.23 5.27 20.20
CA ALA A 236 0.56 4.24 19.22
C ALA A 236 0.01 4.59 17.83
N GLY A 237 0.69 4.12 16.80
CA GLY A 237 0.23 4.27 15.42
C GLY A 237 0.95 3.36 14.44
N ILE A 238 0.43 3.32 13.23
CA ILE A 238 1.03 2.60 12.11
C ILE A 238 1.55 3.63 11.10
N ASN A 239 2.83 3.58 10.79
CA ASN A 239 3.43 4.30 9.69
C ASN A 239 3.49 3.40 8.46
N ALA A 240 3.09 3.93 7.30
CA ALA A 240 3.12 3.21 6.02
C ALA A 240 3.68 4.11 4.92
N GLY A 241 4.60 3.59 4.12
CA GLY A 241 5.21 4.32 3.02
C GLY A 241 6.07 3.46 2.11
N GLU A 242 6.54 4.07 1.05
CA GLU A 242 7.58 3.50 0.21
C GLU A 242 8.91 3.43 0.98
N LEU A 243 9.63 2.34 0.81
CA LEU A 243 10.96 2.20 1.37
C LEU A 243 11.97 2.82 0.38
N LEU A 244 12.34 4.06 0.64
CA LEU A 244 13.32 4.77 -0.17
C LEU A 244 14.74 4.34 0.19
N SER A 245 15.57 4.16 -0.83
CA SER A 245 17.01 3.97 -0.66
C SER A 245 17.70 5.32 -0.43
N PRO A 246 18.85 5.36 0.24
CA PRO A 246 19.58 6.61 0.42
C PRO A 246 19.85 7.33 -0.91
N SER A 247 19.47 8.60 -0.99
CA SER A 247 19.62 9.47 -2.18
C SER A 247 18.78 9.04 -3.40
N GLU A 248 17.85 8.11 -3.26
CA GLU A 248 16.94 7.72 -4.34
C GLU A 248 16.00 8.86 -4.72
N VAL A 249 15.53 9.62 -3.74
CA VAL A 249 14.71 10.81 -3.96
C VAL A 249 15.50 12.06 -3.56
N THR A 250 15.92 12.82 -4.57
CA THR A 250 16.56 14.12 -4.43
C THR A 250 15.67 15.15 -5.11
N LEU A 251 15.13 16.07 -4.33
CA LEU A 251 14.21 17.09 -4.82
C LEU A 251 14.98 18.39 -5.11
N GLY A 252 15.11 18.74 -6.37
CA GLY A 252 15.52 20.07 -6.81
C GLY A 252 14.44 21.11 -6.52
N LYS A 253 14.71 22.39 -6.85
CA LYS A 253 13.75 23.47 -6.65
C LYS A 253 12.45 23.18 -7.40
N ASP A 254 11.31 23.34 -6.72
CA ASP A 254 9.94 23.11 -7.19
C ASP A 254 9.66 21.65 -7.61
N GLU A 255 10.56 20.73 -7.34
CA GLU A 255 10.31 19.30 -7.51
C GLU A 255 9.56 18.72 -6.32
N SER A 256 8.79 17.68 -6.59
CA SER A 256 7.90 17.05 -5.61
C SER A 256 8.01 15.54 -5.63
N TYR A 257 7.83 14.94 -4.46
CA TYR A 257 7.62 13.51 -4.28
C TYR A 257 6.25 13.27 -3.65
N SER A 258 5.48 12.34 -4.22
CA SER A 258 4.19 11.90 -3.67
C SER A 258 4.28 10.49 -3.13
N THR A 259 3.84 10.27 -1.90
CA THR A 259 3.75 8.91 -1.36
C THR A 259 2.74 8.09 -2.15
N PRO A 260 2.86 6.77 -2.18
CA PRO A 260 1.72 5.92 -2.52
C PRO A 260 0.52 6.21 -1.61
N TRP A 261 -0.68 5.83 -2.09
CA TRP A 261 -1.86 5.89 -1.23
C TRP A 261 -1.76 4.87 -0.09
N VAL A 262 -2.09 5.30 1.09
CA VAL A 262 -2.31 4.44 2.26
C VAL A 262 -3.80 4.29 2.48
N MET A 263 -4.29 3.06 2.42
CA MET A 263 -5.70 2.72 2.59
C MET A 263 -5.95 2.31 4.04
N ILE A 264 -7.01 2.84 4.61
CA ILE A 264 -7.40 2.63 6.01
C ILE A 264 -8.84 2.15 6.02
N THR A 265 -9.07 0.99 6.62
CA THR A 265 -10.42 0.42 6.75
C THR A 265 -10.60 -0.09 8.17
N ALA A 266 -11.69 0.25 8.85
CA ALA A 266 -11.97 -0.25 10.17
C ALA A 266 -13.32 -0.98 10.22
N SER A 267 -13.47 -1.87 11.20
CA SER A 267 -14.69 -2.64 11.41
C SER A 267 -14.84 -3.05 12.86
N ASN A 268 -16.10 -3.15 13.33
CA ASN A 268 -16.46 -3.77 14.61
C ASN A 268 -16.85 -5.25 14.45
N ALA A 269 -16.88 -5.75 13.22
CA ALA A 269 -17.26 -7.11 12.85
C ALA A 269 -16.06 -7.94 12.37
N GLY A 270 -14.87 -7.72 12.95
CA GLY A 270 -13.67 -8.45 12.61
C GLY A 270 -13.19 -8.24 11.17
N LEU A 271 -12.38 -9.19 10.68
CA LEU A 271 -11.75 -9.13 9.36
C LEU A 271 -12.75 -9.24 8.21
N ASP A 272 -13.88 -9.92 8.40
CA ASP A 272 -14.93 -10.03 7.38
C ASP A 272 -15.55 -8.66 7.09
N GLY A 273 -15.71 -7.81 8.12
CA GLY A 273 -16.18 -6.46 7.95
C GLY A 273 -15.23 -5.58 7.14
N ILE A 274 -13.92 -5.70 7.38
CA ILE A 274 -12.89 -5.03 6.55
C ILE A 274 -12.97 -5.52 5.10
N SER A 275 -13.03 -6.84 4.91
CA SER A 275 -13.12 -7.45 3.58
C SER A 275 -14.37 -6.99 2.83
N ALA A 276 -15.52 -6.89 3.51
CA ALA A 276 -16.76 -6.40 2.91
C ALA A 276 -16.64 -4.95 2.40
N SER A 277 -16.00 -4.08 3.18
CA SER A 277 -15.73 -2.69 2.81
C SER A 277 -14.82 -2.60 1.58
N LEU A 278 -13.67 -3.27 1.62
CA LEU A 278 -12.72 -3.29 0.50
C LEU A 278 -13.32 -3.90 -0.77
N HIS A 279 -14.06 -5.01 -0.67
CA HIS A 279 -14.73 -5.62 -1.81
C HIS A 279 -15.82 -4.71 -2.40
N THR A 280 -16.48 -3.90 -1.56
CA THR A 280 -17.46 -2.92 -2.04
C THR A 280 -16.78 -1.85 -2.88
N TRP A 281 -15.62 -1.35 -2.46
CA TRP A 281 -14.82 -0.44 -3.25
C TRP A 281 -14.30 -1.11 -4.52
N GLN A 282 -13.66 -2.26 -4.44
CA GLN A 282 -13.09 -2.96 -5.59
C GLN A 282 -14.14 -3.23 -6.67
N ARG A 283 -15.35 -3.67 -6.29
CA ARG A 283 -16.46 -3.88 -7.22
C ARG A 283 -16.98 -2.60 -7.86
N SER A 284 -16.64 -1.43 -7.32
CA SER A 284 -17.02 -0.14 -7.89
C SER A 284 -16.03 0.41 -8.91
N LEU A 285 -14.84 -0.22 -9.02
CA LEU A 285 -13.83 0.20 -9.98
C LEU A 285 -14.26 -0.11 -11.41
N PRO A 286 -14.00 0.78 -12.38
CA PRO A 286 -14.31 0.55 -13.78
C PRO A 286 -13.63 -0.71 -14.35
N GLU A 287 -12.46 -1.04 -13.82
CA GLU A 287 -11.66 -2.20 -14.21
C GLU A 287 -12.18 -3.51 -13.64
N HIS A 288 -13.13 -3.46 -12.69
CA HIS A 288 -13.67 -4.68 -12.10
C HIS A 288 -14.39 -5.50 -13.16
N PRO A 289 -14.00 -6.79 -13.38
CA PRO A 289 -14.57 -7.58 -14.47
C PRO A 289 -16.06 -7.82 -14.25
N ALA A 290 -16.86 -7.49 -15.26
CA ALA A 290 -18.32 -7.73 -15.24
C ALA A 290 -18.67 -9.22 -15.23
N LYS A 291 -17.77 -10.07 -15.74
CA LYS A 291 -17.86 -11.52 -15.74
C LYS A 291 -16.63 -12.12 -15.10
N GLN A 292 -16.83 -13.18 -14.35
CA GLN A 292 -15.77 -14.00 -13.78
C GLN A 292 -15.90 -15.39 -14.38
N PRO A 293 -15.19 -15.69 -15.50
CA PRO A 293 -15.32 -16.95 -16.17
C PRO A 293 -14.80 -18.10 -15.32
N VAL A 294 -15.38 -19.28 -15.48
CA VAL A 294 -14.84 -20.52 -14.94
C VAL A 294 -13.57 -20.86 -15.72
N ILE A 295 -12.42 -20.82 -15.04
CA ILE A 295 -11.10 -20.97 -15.64
C ILE A 295 -10.55 -22.36 -15.37
N LEU A 296 -10.01 -22.99 -16.40
CA LEU A 296 -9.08 -24.11 -16.27
C LEU A 296 -7.68 -23.64 -16.67
N ASN A 297 -6.73 -23.73 -15.75
CA ASN A 297 -5.31 -23.64 -16.03
C ASN A 297 -4.74 -25.06 -16.15
N VAL A 298 -3.83 -25.30 -17.11
CA VAL A 298 -3.36 -26.65 -17.41
C VAL A 298 -2.11 -27.08 -16.65
N TRP A 299 -1.52 -26.19 -15.82
CA TRP A 299 -0.26 -26.46 -15.14
C TRP A 299 -0.23 -27.81 -14.44
N GLU A 300 -1.15 -28.04 -13.53
CA GLU A 300 -1.24 -29.29 -12.76
C GLU A 300 -1.54 -30.52 -13.62
N GLY A 301 -2.02 -30.31 -14.83
CA GLY A 301 -2.35 -31.38 -15.76
C GLY A 301 -1.20 -31.84 -16.64
N VAL A 302 -0.27 -30.94 -16.98
CA VAL A 302 0.78 -31.21 -17.97
C VAL A 302 2.16 -30.68 -17.58
N MET A 303 2.25 -29.70 -16.67
CA MET A 303 3.49 -28.99 -16.36
C MET A 303 4.18 -28.54 -17.67
N PHE A 304 5.47 -28.87 -17.86
CA PHE A 304 6.22 -28.53 -19.08
C PHE A 304 5.96 -29.47 -20.28
N ASP A 305 5.15 -30.53 -20.12
CA ASP A 305 4.85 -31.49 -21.19
C ASP A 305 3.72 -30.98 -22.11
N HIS A 306 4.06 -30.03 -22.96
CA HIS A 306 3.12 -29.38 -23.89
C HIS A 306 2.91 -30.26 -25.13
N ASN A 307 2.24 -31.40 -24.98
CA ASN A 307 1.78 -32.24 -26.09
C ASN A 307 0.42 -31.74 -26.58
N LEU A 308 0.33 -31.36 -27.87
CA LEU A 308 -0.88 -30.77 -28.45
C LEU A 308 -2.09 -31.71 -28.34
N ASP A 309 -1.96 -33.00 -28.65
CA ASP A 309 -3.08 -33.95 -28.58
C ASP A 309 -3.63 -34.07 -27.15
N ARG A 310 -2.76 -34.09 -26.15
CA ARG A 310 -3.12 -34.13 -24.72
C ARG A 310 -3.84 -32.84 -24.32
N LEU A 311 -3.32 -31.69 -24.71
CA LEU A 311 -3.94 -30.40 -24.44
C LEU A 311 -5.30 -30.25 -25.08
N LEU A 312 -5.46 -30.73 -26.33
CA LEU A 312 -6.74 -30.78 -27.02
C LEU A 312 -7.77 -31.70 -26.34
N GLU A 313 -7.31 -32.84 -25.79
CA GLU A 313 -8.20 -33.74 -25.04
C GLU A 313 -8.65 -33.09 -23.72
N ILE A 314 -7.76 -32.41 -23.01
CA ILE A 314 -8.09 -31.65 -21.82
C ILE A 314 -9.12 -30.55 -22.16
N ALA A 315 -8.91 -29.80 -23.24
CA ALA A 315 -9.82 -28.74 -23.66
C ALA A 315 -11.23 -29.29 -23.98
N ARG A 316 -11.34 -30.46 -24.70
CA ARG A 316 -12.64 -31.09 -24.97
C ARG A 316 -13.34 -31.51 -23.68
N ARG A 317 -12.63 -32.02 -22.69
CA ARG A 317 -13.21 -32.40 -21.38
C ARG A 317 -13.64 -31.16 -20.61
N ALA A 318 -12.81 -30.12 -20.57
CA ALA A 318 -13.09 -28.84 -19.93
C ALA A 318 -14.39 -28.22 -20.47
N ALA A 319 -14.55 -28.12 -21.77
CA ALA A 319 -15.76 -27.59 -22.40
C ALA A 319 -17.04 -28.36 -21.98
N ARG A 320 -16.95 -29.70 -21.82
CA ARG A 320 -18.12 -30.53 -21.43
C ARG A 320 -18.59 -30.28 -20.02
N ILE A 321 -17.70 -29.81 -19.12
CA ILE A 321 -18.04 -29.53 -17.72
C ILE A 321 -18.30 -28.03 -17.48
N GLY A 322 -18.32 -27.22 -18.54
CA GLY A 322 -18.71 -25.80 -18.44
C GLY A 322 -17.57 -24.85 -18.14
N VAL A 323 -16.32 -25.22 -18.42
CA VAL A 323 -15.20 -24.28 -18.41
C VAL A 323 -15.39 -23.23 -19.49
N GLU A 324 -15.17 -21.96 -19.17
CA GLU A 324 -15.36 -20.81 -20.04
C GLU A 324 -14.05 -20.23 -20.57
N ARG A 325 -12.94 -20.42 -19.84
CA ARG A 325 -11.59 -19.98 -20.24
C ARG A 325 -10.57 -21.08 -20.01
N TYR A 326 -9.81 -21.38 -21.03
CA TYR A 326 -8.71 -22.35 -21.02
C TYR A 326 -7.38 -21.61 -21.04
N VAL A 327 -6.52 -21.81 -20.03
CA VAL A 327 -5.24 -21.13 -19.89
C VAL A 327 -4.10 -22.11 -20.11
N LEU A 328 -3.28 -21.85 -21.15
CA LEU A 328 -1.99 -22.52 -21.33
C LEU A 328 -0.97 -21.87 -20.40
N ASP A 329 -0.40 -22.68 -19.51
CA ASP A 329 0.54 -22.24 -18.50
C ASP A 329 1.98 -22.31 -18.98
N ASP A 330 2.92 -22.33 -18.06
CA ASP A 330 4.37 -22.32 -18.24
C ASP A 330 4.85 -23.43 -19.22
N GLY A 331 5.90 -23.14 -20.01
CA GLY A 331 6.50 -24.09 -20.95
C GLY A 331 6.19 -23.86 -22.44
N TRP A 332 5.38 -22.81 -22.79
CA TRP A 332 5.05 -22.54 -24.20
C TRP A 332 6.11 -21.72 -24.94
N PHE A 333 6.97 -21.02 -24.21
CA PHE A 333 7.96 -20.09 -24.75
C PHE A 333 9.34 -20.69 -24.89
N HIS A 334 10.24 -19.95 -25.53
CA HIS A 334 11.57 -20.40 -25.95
C HIS A 334 12.39 -21.00 -24.82
N LEU A 335 12.97 -22.18 -25.05
CA LEU A 335 13.81 -22.95 -24.15
C LEU A 335 13.19 -23.33 -22.79
N ARG A 336 11.91 -22.99 -22.56
CA ARG A 336 11.24 -23.28 -21.29
C ARG A 336 10.78 -24.73 -21.21
N ARG A 337 11.68 -25.63 -20.82
CA ARG A 337 11.44 -27.08 -20.67
C ARG A 337 11.45 -27.55 -19.22
N ASP A 338 11.94 -26.68 -18.37
CA ASP A 338 12.00 -26.83 -16.92
C ASP A 338 12.05 -25.42 -16.29
N ASP A 339 12.23 -25.36 -14.97
CA ASP A 339 12.25 -24.10 -14.21
C ASP A 339 13.61 -23.37 -14.22
N HIS A 340 14.60 -23.86 -14.97
CA HIS A 340 15.96 -23.30 -14.99
C HIS A 340 16.24 -22.34 -16.15
N ALA A 341 15.40 -22.31 -17.19
CA ALA A 341 15.65 -21.51 -18.39
C ALA A 341 14.38 -20.84 -18.93
N GLY A 342 14.54 -19.93 -19.90
CA GLY A 342 13.48 -19.38 -20.75
C GLY A 342 12.78 -18.12 -20.22
N LEU A 343 12.84 -17.80 -18.91
CA LEU A 343 12.20 -16.58 -18.40
C LEU A 343 12.85 -15.32 -18.99
N GLY A 344 12.04 -14.46 -19.56
CA GLY A 344 12.44 -13.27 -20.31
C GLY A 344 12.22 -13.40 -21.83
N ASP A 345 12.31 -14.60 -22.36
CA ASP A 345 12.24 -14.89 -23.80
C ASP A 345 10.82 -15.33 -24.21
N TRP A 346 9.89 -14.40 -24.21
CA TRP A 346 8.44 -14.62 -24.35
C TRP A 346 7.99 -14.80 -25.81
N TRP A 347 8.67 -15.64 -26.58
CA TRP A 347 8.19 -16.05 -27.91
C TRP A 347 7.97 -17.55 -27.98
N VAL A 348 7.01 -17.94 -28.83
CA VAL A 348 6.59 -19.34 -28.98
C VAL A 348 7.78 -20.21 -29.42
N ASP A 349 8.05 -21.30 -28.69
CA ASP A 349 9.15 -22.21 -29.01
C ASP A 349 8.79 -23.06 -30.24
N PRO A 350 9.53 -22.95 -31.38
CA PRO A 350 9.22 -23.68 -32.57
C PRO A 350 9.48 -25.20 -32.47
N ASP A 351 10.31 -25.65 -31.52
CA ASP A 351 10.57 -27.07 -31.33
C ASP A 351 9.39 -27.79 -30.68
N VAL A 352 8.61 -27.08 -29.85
CA VAL A 352 7.38 -27.62 -29.23
C VAL A 352 6.16 -27.28 -30.06
N TRP A 353 6.15 -26.08 -30.64
CA TRP A 353 5.04 -25.51 -31.37
C TRP A 353 5.41 -25.18 -32.81
N PRO A 354 5.66 -26.18 -33.68
CA PRO A 354 6.14 -25.92 -35.04
C PRO A 354 5.15 -25.16 -35.91
N GLU A 355 3.86 -25.21 -35.58
CA GLU A 355 2.79 -24.45 -36.24
C GLU A 355 2.34 -23.23 -35.39
N GLY A 356 3.10 -22.86 -34.37
CA GLY A 356 2.71 -21.89 -33.37
C GLY A 356 1.57 -22.36 -32.47
N LEU A 357 1.01 -21.46 -31.68
CA LEU A 357 -0.12 -21.77 -30.78
C LEU A 357 -1.49 -21.82 -31.50
N THR A 358 -1.55 -21.38 -32.75
CA THR A 358 -2.81 -21.27 -33.53
C THR A 358 -3.65 -22.56 -33.52
N PRO A 359 -3.08 -23.77 -33.69
CA PRO A 359 -3.88 -24.99 -33.66
C PRO A 359 -4.62 -25.22 -32.34
N LEU A 360 -3.97 -24.91 -31.20
CA LEU A 360 -4.61 -25.02 -29.89
C LEU A 360 -5.63 -23.90 -29.66
N VAL A 361 -5.28 -22.66 -29.97
CA VAL A 361 -6.15 -21.49 -29.82
C VAL A 361 -7.44 -21.66 -30.59
N ASP A 362 -7.35 -22.06 -31.89
CA ASP A 362 -8.50 -22.29 -32.74
C ASP A 362 -9.42 -23.41 -32.22
N ALA A 363 -8.81 -24.47 -31.71
CA ALA A 363 -9.57 -25.57 -31.14
C ALA A 363 -10.31 -25.17 -29.87
N VAL A 364 -9.69 -24.40 -28.98
CA VAL A 364 -10.31 -23.87 -27.77
C VAL A 364 -11.47 -22.93 -28.12
N HIS A 365 -11.27 -22.01 -29.07
CA HIS A 365 -12.32 -21.11 -29.53
C HIS A 365 -13.49 -21.87 -30.19
N LYS A 366 -13.22 -22.92 -30.99
CA LYS A 366 -14.26 -23.77 -31.58
C LYS A 366 -15.10 -24.52 -30.53
N LEU A 367 -14.53 -24.76 -29.34
CA LEU A 367 -15.24 -25.34 -28.21
C LEU A 367 -16.05 -24.32 -27.42
N GLY A 368 -16.03 -23.03 -27.81
CA GLY A 368 -16.76 -21.94 -27.16
C GLY A 368 -16.09 -21.34 -25.95
N MET A 369 -14.82 -21.65 -25.70
CA MET A 369 -14.05 -21.12 -24.60
C MET A 369 -13.13 -19.96 -25.05
N GLU A 370 -12.82 -19.06 -24.13
CA GLU A 370 -11.73 -18.10 -24.28
C GLU A 370 -10.38 -18.79 -24.10
N PHE A 371 -9.33 -18.25 -24.74
CA PHE A 371 -7.97 -18.73 -24.56
C PHE A 371 -7.16 -17.71 -23.73
N GLY A 372 -6.40 -18.19 -22.76
CA GLY A 372 -5.46 -17.42 -21.94
C GLY A 372 -4.05 -17.99 -22.02
N LEU A 373 -3.08 -17.14 -21.80
CA LEU A 373 -1.66 -17.50 -21.80
C LEU A 373 -1.01 -16.97 -20.52
N TRP A 374 -0.21 -17.79 -19.86
CA TRP A 374 0.50 -17.46 -18.66
C TRP A 374 1.83 -16.76 -18.94
N PHE A 375 2.19 -15.80 -18.10
CA PHE A 375 3.47 -15.10 -18.11
C PHE A 375 3.95 -14.88 -16.66
N GLU A 376 5.27 -14.86 -16.46
CA GLU A 376 5.93 -14.53 -15.19
C GLU A 376 6.93 -13.38 -15.39
N PRO A 377 6.45 -12.12 -15.52
CA PRO A 377 7.29 -10.98 -15.84
C PRO A 377 8.18 -10.52 -14.66
N GLU A 378 7.98 -11.08 -13.48
CA GLU A 378 8.74 -10.76 -12.25
C GLU A 378 10.15 -11.35 -12.23
N MET A 379 10.41 -12.32 -13.11
CA MET A 379 11.64 -13.09 -13.12
C MET A 379 12.26 -13.10 -14.52
N VAL A 380 13.60 -13.16 -14.57
CA VAL A 380 14.37 -13.27 -15.80
C VAL A 380 15.55 -14.21 -15.59
N ASN A 381 15.79 -15.09 -16.53
CA ASN A 381 17.00 -15.93 -16.50
C ASN A 381 18.21 -15.15 -17.03
N PRO A 382 19.39 -15.26 -16.41
CA PRO A 382 20.60 -14.57 -16.88
C PRO A 382 21.05 -14.98 -18.30
N ASP A 383 20.65 -16.15 -18.77
CA ASP A 383 20.98 -16.66 -20.11
C ASP A 383 19.96 -16.23 -21.19
N SER A 384 18.88 -15.51 -20.79
CA SER A 384 17.90 -15.00 -21.75
C SER A 384 18.48 -13.88 -22.62
N ASP A 385 17.92 -13.68 -23.80
CA ASP A 385 18.24 -12.55 -24.65
C ASP A 385 17.82 -11.24 -23.99
N PHE A 386 16.66 -11.24 -23.34
CA PHE A 386 16.13 -10.07 -22.61
C PHE A 386 17.07 -9.58 -21.48
N TYR A 387 17.78 -10.49 -20.79
CA TYR A 387 18.74 -10.10 -19.74
C TYR A 387 20.04 -9.50 -20.33
N ARG A 388 20.42 -9.94 -21.53
CA ARG A 388 21.70 -9.53 -22.17
C ARG A 388 21.60 -8.24 -22.96
N GLU A 389 20.39 -7.78 -23.35
CA GLU A 389 20.12 -6.53 -24.06
C GLU A 389 19.86 -5.35 -23.10
#